data_2d8ffb252551d1001847e2b57513c8ec
#
_entry.id   2d8ffb252551d1001847e2b57513c8ec
#
_cell.length_a   1.000
_cell.length_b   1.000
_cell.length_c   1.000
_cell.angle_alpha   90.00
_cell.angle_beta   90.00
_cell.angle_gamma   90.00
#
_symmetry.space_group_name_H-M   'P 1'
#
loop_
_entity.id
_entity.type
_entity.pdbx_description
1 polymer ?
#
loop_
_entity_poly.entity_id
_entity_poly.type
_entity_poly.pdbx_seq_one_letter_code
_entity_poly.pdbx_strand_id
1 'polypeptide(L)'
;MEQLNQINLPKVDSTNTFVRDMLDSGGVLPGITIVTADEQTAGRGQTGNSWESEKGKNIIFSLLCHPDFIVPPKQFILSQCMALAVQQVLSKHIADAGKEDVVSIKWPNDIYVGDKKICGTLIECDLMGKSISNCIIGTGINVNQMVFTSDAPNPVSLKQIIDADSDCDAMIREVVDLFC
;
A
#
# COMPACT_ATOMS: atom_id res chain seq x y z
N MET A 1 -15.71 -5.20 -15.97
CA MET A 1 -14.92 -4.66 -14.84
C MET A 1 -15.32 -5.43 -13.62
N GLU A 2 -14.38 -5.98 -12.88
CA GLU A 2 -14.67 -6.62 -11.59
C GLU A 2 -15.23 -5.58 -10.62
N GLN A 3 -16.12 -6.02 -9.75
CA GLN A 3 -16.74 -5.13 -8.76
C GLN A 3 -15.68 -4.70 -7.75
N LEU A 4 -15.43 -3.39 -7.67
CA LEU A 4 -14.56 -2.80 -6.66
C LEU A 4 -15.37 -2.55 -5.39
N ASN A 5 -14.95 -3.14 -4.28
CA ASN A 5 -15.54 -2.92 -2.97
C ASN A 5 -14.59 -2.09 -2.11
N GLN A 6 -15.14 -1.16 -1.33
CA GLN A 6 -14.33 -0.33 -0.43
C GLN A 6 -14.89 -0.36 0.99
N ILE A 7 -14.01 -0.58 1.96
CA ILE A 7 -14.29 -0.55 3.41
C ILE A 7 -13.36 0.49 4.03
N ASN A 8 -13.93 1.51 4.65
CA ASN A 8 -13.18 2.56 5.33
C ASN A 8 -13.29 2.40 6.85
N LEU A 9 -12.15 2.33 7.53
CA LEU A 9 -12.07 2.13 8.97
C LEU A 9 -11.49 3.38 9.64
N PRO A 10 -12.13 3.93 10.69
CA PRO A 10 -11.56 5.06 11.42
C PRO A 10 -10.31 4.65 12.22
N LYS A 11 -10.24 3.38 12.64
CA LYS A 11 -9.12 2.83 13.40
C LYS A 11 -9.11 1.31 13.33
N VAL A 12 -7.93 0.73 13.22
CA VAL A 12 -7.69 -0.72 13.22
C VAL A 12 -6.29 -1.01 13.76
N ASP A 13 -5.99 -2.26 14.13
CA ASP A 13 -4.63 -2.70 14.43
C ASP A 13 -3.76 -2.72 13.16
N SER A 14 -4.22 -3.42 12.13
CA SER A 14 -3.62 -3.48 10.79
C SER A 14 -4.69 -3.79 9.74
N THR A 15 -4.69 -3.08 8.62
CA THR A 15 -5.61 -3.35 7.51
C THR A 15 -5.41 -4.76 6.93
N ASN A 16 -4.17 -5.26 6.86
CA ASN A 16 -3.90 -6.65 6.44
C ASN A 16 -4.51 -7.66 7.42
N THR A 17 -4.34 -7.44 8.74
CA THR A 17 -4.91 -8.32 9.77
C THR A 17 -6.43 -8.32 9.67
N PHE A 18 -7.06 -7.16 9.51
CA PHE A 18 -8.51 -7.05 9.35
C PHE A 18 -9.03 -7.88 8.17
N VAL A 19 -8.37 -7.76 7.00
CA VAL A 19 -8.74 -8.58 5.81
C VAL A 19 -8.55 -10.07 6.09
N ARG A 20 -7.44 -10.45 6.75
CA ARG A 20 -7.15 -11.83 7.12
C ARG A 20 -8.24 -12.40 8.03
N ASP A 21 -8.60 -11.69 9.09
CA ASP A 21 -9.62 -12.11 10.06
C ASP A 21 -11.01 -12.26 9.39
N MET A 22 -11.34 -11.39 8.45
CA MET A 22 -12.58 -11.53 7.66
C MET A 22 -12.58 -12.81 6.82
N LEU A 23 -11.48 -13.13 6.15
CA LEU A 23 -11.36 -14.36 5.36
C LEU A 23 -11.41 -15.61 6.26
N ASP A 24 -10.70 -15.60 7.39
CA ASP A 24 -10.62 -16.72 8.33
C ASP A 24 -11.96 -16.98 9.03
N SER A 25 -12.79 -15.96 9.21
CA SER A 25 -14.16 -16.09 9.74
C SER A 25 -15.19 -16.59 8.70
N GLY A 26 -14.75 -16.91 7.49
CA GLY A 26 -15.61 -17.36 6.39
C GLY A 26 -16.34 -16.22 5.67
N GLY A 27 -15.90 -14.98 5.86
CA GLY A 27 -16.39 -13.83 5.09
C GLY A 27 -16.05 -13.97 3.61
N VAL A 28 -17.01 -13.65 2.74
CA VAL A 28 -16.77 -13.60 1.30
C VAL A 28 -16.57 -12.15 0.91
N LEU A 29 -15.37 -11.83 0.44
CA LEU A 29 -15.01 -10.52 -0.10
C LEU A 29 -14.85 -10.68 -1.63
N PRO A 30 -15.89 -10.40 -2.42
CA PRO A 30 -15.88 -10.67 -3.85
C PRO A 30 -15.05 -9.64 -4.62
N GLY A 31 -14.51 -10.07 -5.76
CA GLY A 31 -13.78 -9.21 -6.68
C GLY A 31 -12.53 -8.60 -6.04
N ILE A 32 -12.29 -7.31 -6.33
CA ILE A 32 -11.24 -6.54 -5.70
C ILE A 32 -11.84 -5.78 -4.51
N THR A 33 -11.28 -6.00 -3.33
CA THR A 33 -11.72 -5.29 -2.11
C THR A 33 -10.58 -4.47 -1.55
N ILE A 34 -10.86 -3.18 -1.28
CA ILE A 34 -9.92 -2.25 -0.67
C ILE A 34 -10.38 -1.94 0.75
N VAL A 35 -9.49 -2.13 1.71
CA VAL A 35 -9.69 -1.72 3.10
C VAL A 35 -8.73 -0.60 3.42
N THR A 36 -9.26 0.58 3.75
CA THR A 36 -8.47 1.75 4.17
C THR A 36 -8.63 2.00 5.66
N ALA A 37 -7.67 2.67 6.27
CA ALA A 37 -7.78 3.10 7.66
C ALA A 37 -7.20 4.50 7.87
N ASP A 38 -7.86 5.31 8.73
CA ASP A 38 -7.31 6.60 9.17
C ASP A 38 -6.16 6.39 10.16
N GLU A 39 -6.23 5.34 10.99
CA GLU A 39 -5.25 5.04 12.03
C GLU A 39 -4.98 3.53 12.11
N GLN A 40 -3.70 3.14 12.06
CA GLN A 40 -3.24 1.82 12.46
C GLN A 40 -2.48 1.89 13.79
N THR A 41 -2.86 1.01 14.74
CA THR A 41 -2.19 0.94 16.05
C THR A 41 -1.05 -0.08 16.11
N ALA A 42 -1.04 -1.03 15.19
CA ALA A 42 -0.01 -2.07 15.07
C ALA A 42 0.34 -2.33 13.60
N GLY A 43 0.66 -1.25 12.86
CA GLY A 43 1.06 -1.32 11.45
C GLY A 43 2.23 -2.29 11.26
N ARG A 44 2.09 -3.22 10.30
CA ARG A 44 3.08 -4.26 10.02
C ARG A 44 3.88 -3.94 8.76
N GLY A 45 5.20 -4.16 8.86
CA GLY A 45 6.11 -4.24 7.71
C GLY A 45 6.53 -5.69 7.44
N GLN A 46 7.59 -5.88 6.67
CA GLN A 46 8.24 -7.19 6.53
C GLN A 46 8.77 -7.66 7.90
N THR A 47 9.04 -8.97 8.02
CA THR A 47 9.39 -9.67 9.25
C THR A 47 10.23 -8.82 10.23
N GLY A 48 9.65 -8.54 11.40
CA GLY A 48 10.30 -7.79 12.47
C GLY A 48 10.21 -6.27 12.39
N ASN A 49 9.62 -5.72 11.31
CA ASN A 49 9.46 -4.28 11.15
C ASN A 49 8.00 -3.84 11.40
N SER A 50 7.84 -2.63 11.93
CA SER A 50 6.57 -1.93 12.05
C SER A 50 6.44 -0.85 10.98
N TRP A 51 5.20 -0.43 10.72
CA TRP A 51 4.89 0.73 9.89
C TRP A 51 4.31 1.84 10.75
N GLU A 52 5.01 2.97 10.83
CA GLU A 52 4.53 4.17 11.52
C GLU A 52 3.62 4.97 10.60
N SER A 53 2.50 5.47 11.13
CA SER A 53 1.62 6.38 10.41
C SER A 53 0.87 7.29 11.38
N GLU A 54 1.01 8.59 11.19
CA GLU A 54 0.21 9.59 11.90
C GLU A 54 -1.23 9.54 11.39
N LYS A 55 -2.19 9.58 12.32
CA LYS A 55 -3.63 9.48 12.03
C LYS A 55 -4.08 10.48 10.97
N GLY A 56 -4.69 9.99 9.90
CA GLY A 56 -5.28 10.79 8.81
C GLY A 56 -4.27 11.56 7.96
N LYS A 57 -2.96 11.27 8.08
CA LYS A 57 -1.91 11.97 7.34
C LYS A 57 -1.35 11.17 6.17
N ASN A 58 -1.48 9.86 6.22
CA ASN A 58 -0.85 8.97 5.27
C ASN A 58 -1.87 8.04 4.61
N ILE A 59 -1.50 7.46 3.52
CA ILE A 59 -2.26 6.37 2.90
C ILE A 59 -1.90 5.07 3.60
N ILE A 60 -2.93 4.38 4.08
CA ILE A 60 -2.85 3.03 4.63
C ILE A 60 -4.00 2.25 4.02
N PHE A 61 -3.70 1.27 3.19
CA PHE A 61 -4.72 0.39 2.66
C PHE A 61 -4.22 -1.04 2.46
N SER A 62 -5.15 -1.98 2.44
CA SER A 62 -4.94 -3.35 1.97
C SER A 62 -5.87 -3.62 0.80
N LEU A 63 -5.31 -4.09 -0.31
CA LEU A 63 -6.05 -4.57 -1.46
C LEU A 63 -6.09 -6.09 -1.42
N LEU A 64 -7.28 -6.66 -1.41
CA LEU A 64 -7.53 -8.10 -1.58
C LEU A 64 -7.90 -8.36 -3.04
N CYS A 65 -7.23 -9.34 -3.65
CA CYS A 65 -7.59 -9.87 -4.96
C CYS A 65 -7.46 -11.41 -4.99
N HIS A 66 -8.03 -12.02 -6.04
CA HIS A 66 -8.08 -13.47 -6.23
C HIS A 66 -7.40 -13.86 -7.55
N PRO A 67 -6.05 -13.78 -7.63
CA PRO A 67 -5.31 -13.98 -8.88
C PRO A 67 -5.06 -15.48 -9.16
N ASP A 68 -6.14 -16.27 -9.36
CA ASP A 68 -6.12 -17.71 -9.58
C ASP A 68 -5.39 -18.12 -10.88
N PHE A 69 -5.22 -17.16 -11.81
CA PHE A 69 -4.44 -17.31 -13.03
C PHE A 69 -2.92 -17.19 -12.83
N ILE A 70 -2.47 -16.75 -11.63
CA ILE A 70 -1.05 -16.64 -11.30
C ILE A 70 -0.60 -17.90 -10.56
N VAL A 71 0.41 -18.58 -11.09
CA VAL A 71 1.03 -19.71 -10.40
C VAL A 71 1.93 -19.23 -9.25
N PRO A 72 1.99 -19.95 -8.11
CA PRO A 72 2.72 -19.52 -6.91
C PRO A 72 4.16 -19.04 -7.13
N PRO A 73 5.00 -19.69 -7.98
CA PRO A 73 6.35 -19.20 -8.22
C PRO A 73 6.43 -17.81 -8.89
N LYS A 74 5.32 -17.32 -9.47
CA LYS A 74 5.21 -16.01 -10.10
C LYS A 74 4.52 -14.95 -9.23
N GLN A 75 4.18 -15.26 -7.97
CA GLN A 75 3.47 -14.34 -7.07
C GLN A 75 4.14 -12.96 -6.93
N PHE A 76 5.45 -12.88 -7.12
CA PHE A 76 6.20 -11.62 -7.03
C PHE A 76 5.76 -10.57 -8.06
N ILE A 77 5.09 -10.97 -9.15
CA ILE A 77 4.56 -10.03 -10.15
C ILE A 77 3.54 -9.05 -9.52
N LEU A 78 2.78 -9.50 -8.50
CA LEU A 78 1.82 -8.64 -7.79
C LEU A 78 2.54 -7.50 -7.04
N SER A 79 3.71 -7.82 -6.42
CA SER A 79 4.57 -6.81 -5.80
C SER A 79 5.09 -5.81 -6.82
N GLN A 80 5.50 -6.29 -7.98
CA GLN A 80 6.02 -5.44 -9.06
C GLN A 80 4.93 -4.52 -9.61
N CYS A 81 3.70 -5.04 -9.84
CA CYS A 81 2.57 -4.23 -10.31
C CYS A 81 2.22 -3.12 -9.31
N MET A 82 2.11 -3.45 -8.01
CA MET A 82 1.82 -2.45 -6.97
C MET A 82 2.95 -1.41 -6.88
N ALA A 83 4.20 -1.83 -6.91
CA ALA A 83 5.33 -0.92 -6.86
C ALA A 83 5.36 0.04 -8.05
N LEU A 84 5.06 -0.44 -9.26
CA LEU A 84 4.97 0.39 -10.47
C LEU A 84 3.80 1.37 -10.40
N ALA A 85 2.62 0.94 -9.93
CA ALA A 85 1.47 1.81 -9.77
C ALA A 85 1.77 2.96 -8.79
N VAL A 86 2.31 2.65 -7.61
CA VAL A 86 2.69 3.67 -6.62
C VAL A 86 3.78 4.58 -7.15
N GLN A 87 4.81 4.03 -7.81
CA GLN A 87 5.91 4.82 -8.38
C GLN A 87 5.40 5.81 -9.41
N GLN A 88 4.48 5.42 -10.30
CA GLN A 88 3.90 6.29 -11.32
C GLN A 88 3.05 7.41 -10.70
N VAL A 89 2.20 7.11 -9.71
CA VAL A 89 1.41 8.11 -9.01
C VAL A 89 2.30 9.12 -8.31
N LEU A 90 3.28 8.67 -7.54
CA LEU A 90 4.21 9.58 -6.85
C LEU A 90 5.01 10.44 -7.83
N SER A 91 5.53 9.85 -8.91
CA SER A 91 6.27 10.60 -9.94
C SER A 91 5.41 11.70 -10.58
N LYS A 92 4.14 11.38 -10.88
CA LYS A 92 3.18 12.36 -11.43
C LYS A 92 2.97 13.52 -10.45
N HIS A 93 2.64 13.24 -9.18
CA HIS A 93 2.37 14.28 -8.18
C HIS A 93 3.61 15.18 -7.92
N ILE A 94 4.81 14.60 -7.93
CA ILE A 94 6.07 15.36 -7.80
C ILE A 94 6.29 16.26 -9.02
N ALA A 95 6.11 15.72 -10.23
CA ALA A 95 6.25 16.50 -11.47
C ALA A 95 5.20 17.61 -11.60
N ASP A 96 3.93 17.34 -11.24
CA ASP A 96 2.84 18.31 -11.24
C ASP A 96 3.13 19.48 -10.27
N ALA A 97 3.88 19.23 -9.21
CA ALA A 97 4.37 20.26 -8.27
C ALA A 97 5.63 21.00 -8.76
N GLY A 98 6.11 20.72 -9.98
CA GLY A 98 7.30 21.35 -10.55
C GLY A 98 8.62 20.91 -9.91
N LYS A 99 8.65 19.71 -9.28
CA LYS A 99 9.85 19.11 -8.68
C LYS A 99 10.44 18.06 -9.62
N GLU A 100 11.75 17.84 -9.51
CA GLU A 100 12.51 16.89 -10.35
C GLU A 100 13.05 15.70 -9.56
N ASP A 101 12.51 15.45 -8.37
CA ASP A 101 12.92 14.35 -7.51
C ASP A 101 12.62 12.99 -8.14
N VAL A 102 13.58 12.10 -8.14
CA VAL A 102 13.46 10.78 -8.76
C VAL A 102 12.83 9.78 -7.81
N VAL A 103 11.72 9.19 -8.25
CA VAL A 103 11.06 8.08 -7.54
C VAL A 103 11.62 6.75 -8.04
N SER A 104 12.19 5.96 -7.16
CA SER A 104 12.81 4.67 -7.46
C SER A 104 12.17 3.53 -6.67
N ILE A 105 12.19 2.34 -7.28
CA ILE A 105 11.74 1.10 -6.64
C ILE A 105 12.96 0.40 -6.05
N LYS A 106 12.99 0.23 -4.72
CA LYS A 106 14.00 -0.56 -4.04
C LYS A 106 13.46 -1.95 -3.76
N TRP A 107 13.98 -2.91 -4.49
CA TRP A 107 13.62 -4.30 -4.31
C TRP A 107 13.74 -4.75 -2.83
N PRO A 108 12.81 -5.57 -2.29
CA PRO A 108 11.69 -6.20 -3.01
C PRO A 108 10.36 -5.40 -3.00
N ASN A 109 10.18 -4.37 -2.15
CA ASN A 109 8.85 -3.86 -1.82
C ASN A 109 8.79 -2.40 -1.38
N ASP A 110 9.88 -1.66 -1.48
CA ASP A 110 9.97 -0.29 -1.00
C ASP A 110 10.05 0.73 -2.15
N ILE A 111 9.46 1.91 -1.96
CA ILE A 111 9.61 3.05 -2.86
C ILE A 111 10.40 4.14 -2.16
N TYR A 112 11.33 4.71 -2.89
CA TYR A 112 12.23 5.77 -2.42
C TYR A 112 12.11 7.01 -3.29
N VAL A 113 12.29 8.17 -2.67
CA VAL A 113 12.54 9.44 -3.37
C VAL A 113 13.95 9.88 -2.98
N GLY A 114 14.84 9.89 -3.97
CA GLY A 114 16.27 9.95 -3.69
C GLY A 114 16.74 8.79 -2.81
N ASP A 115 17.28 9.08 -1.63
CA ASP A 115 17.75 8.09 -0.64
C ASP A 115 16.76 7.84 0.51
N LYS A 116 15.53 8.41 0.43
CA LYS A 116 14.55 8.39 1.51
C LYS A 116 13.34 7.52 1.16
N LYS A 117 12.90 6.71 2.14
CA LYS A 117 11.76 5.81 1.98
C LYS A 117 10.43 6.55 2.11
N ILE A 118 9.59 6.48 1.08
CA ILE A 118 8.25 7.07 1.05
C ILE A 118 7.13 6.03 1.14
N CYS A 119 7.36 4.79 0.67
CA CYS A 119 6.34 3.74 0.66
C CYS A 119 6.94 2.38 1.00
N GLY A 120 6.12 1.52 1.62
CA GLY A 120 6.40 0.11 1.83
C GLY A 120 5.17 -0.74 1.53
N THR A 121 5.39 -1.94 0.96
CA THR A 121 4.33 -2.90 0.62
C THR A 121 4.58 -4.24 1.30
N LEU A 122 3.53 -4.81 1.91
CA LEU A 122 3.53 -6.13 2.52
C LEU A 122 2.50 -7.03 1.83
N ILE A 123 2.96 -8.11 1.19
CA ILE A 123 2.11 -9.03 0.45
C ILE A 123 2.01 -10.36 1.19
N GLU A 124 0.78 -10.86 1.35
CA GLU A 124 0.46 -12.13 1.97
C GLU A 124 -0.47 -12.90 1.03
N CYS A 125 -0.02 -14.06 0.53
CA CYS A 125 -0.77 -14.89 -0.42
C CYS A 125 -1.15 -16.23 0.18
N ASP A 126 -2.41 -16.66 -0.06
CA ASP A 126 -2.90 -18.00 0.24
C ASP A 126 -2.80 -18.88 -1.00
N LEU A 127 -2.31 -20.09 -0.81
CA LEU A 127 -2.15 -21.04 -1.90
C LEU A 127 -3.21 -22.13 -1.83
N MET A 128 -3.86 -22.42 -2.95
CA MET A 128 -4.79 -23.51 -3.10
C MET A 128 -4.38 -24.41 -4.28
N GLY A 129 -3.73 -25.52 -3.98
CA GLY A 129 -3.19 -26.40 -5.01
C GLY A 129 -2.08 -25.74 -5.82
N LYS A 130 -2.36 -25.43 -7.09
CA LYS A 130 -1.39 -24.83 -8.04
C LYS A 130 -1.65 -23.36 -8.33
N SER A 131 -2.57 -22.72 -7.63
CA SER A 131 -2.96 -21.33 -7.83
C SER A 131 -2.91 -20.53 -6.53
N ILE A 132 -2.96 -19.19 -6.66
CA ILE A 132 -3.11 -18.26 -5.54
C ILE A 132 -4.61 -18.02 -5.38
N SER A 133 -5.18 -18.42 -4.23
CA SER A 133 -6.60 -18.21 -3.95
C SER A 133 -6.91 -16.79 -3.48
N ASN A 134 -6.07 -16.27 -2.60
CA ASN A 134 -6.19 -14.90 -2.08
C ASN A 134 -4.82 -14.24 -2.08
N CYS A 135 -4.80 -12.94 -2.35
CA CYS A 135 -3.61 -12.12 -2.16
C CYS A 135 -4.00 -10.81 -1.46
N ILE A 136 -3.43 -10.57 -0.28
CA ILE A 136 -3.60 -9.34 0.49
C ILE A 136 -2.35 -8.49 0.27
N ILE A 137 -2.53 -7.31 -0.30
CA ILE A 137 -1.46 -6.36 -0.62
C ILE A 137 -1.62 -5.13 0.27
N GLY A 138 -0.93 -5.12 1.41
CA GLY A 138 -0.88 -3.96 2.30
C GLY A 138 0.11 -2.93 1.79
N THR A 139 -0.33 -1.69 1.66
CA THR A 139 0.50 -0.59 1.15
C THR A 139 0.38 0.61 2.08
N GLY A 140 1.52 1.09 2.57
CA GLY A 140 1.64 2.34 3.31
C GLY A 140 2.42 3.37 2.51
N ILE A 141 1.86 4.57 2.34
CA ILE A 141 2.53 5.69 1.65
C ILE A 141 2.52 6.89 2.58
N ASN A 142 3.69 7.45 2.86
CA ASN A 142 3.83 8.68 3.62
C ASN A 142 3.42 9.86 2.74
N VAL A 143 2.29 10.52 3.06
CA VAL A 143 1.73 11.59 2.23
C VAL A 143 1.88 12.95 2.91
N ASN A 144 1.16 13.19 4.01
CA ASN A 144 1.07 14.49 4.66
C ASN A 144 1.77 14.54 6.04
N GLN A 145 2.38 13.45 6.50
CA GLN A 145 3.10 13.40 7.77
C GLN A 145 4.41 14.20 7.69
N MET A 146 4.66 15.06 8.68
CA MET A 146 5.85 15.90 8.73
C MET A 146 6.91 15.42 9.70
N VAL A 147 6.53 14.68 10.75
CA VAL A 147 7.44 14.22 11.80
C VAL A 147 7.36 12.70 11.90
N PHE A 148 8.50 12.04 11.83
CA PHE A 148 8.63 10.60 12.03
C PHE A 148 9.39 10.35 13.34
N THR A 149 8.88 9.42 14.16
CA THR A 149 9.40 9.15 15.51
C THR A 149 9.92 7.72 15.68
N SER A 150 9.63 6.84 14.71
CA SER A 150 10.13 5.46 14.71
C SER A 150 11.61 5.39 14.30
N ASP A 151 12.23 4.22 14.58
CA ASP A 151 13.60 3.93 14.14
C ASP A 151 13.73 3.59 12.64
N ALA A 152 12.69 3.91 11.84
CA ALA A 152 12.73 3.70 10.39
C ALA A 152 13.85 4.55 9.77
N PRO A 153 14.77 3.95 9.00
CA PRO A 153 15.85 4.72 8.39
C PRO A 153 15.29 5.62 7.27
N ASN A 154 15.64 6.91 7.33
CA ASN A 154 15.39 7.90 6.27
C ASN A 154 13.94 7.95 5.76
N PRO A 155 12.89 8.06 6.59
CA PRO A 155 11.53 8.24 6.10
C PRO A 155 11.36 9.63 5.49
N VAL A 156 10.48 9.72 4.49
CA VAL A 156 10.06 11.00 3.89
C VAL A 156 8.59 10.91 3.51
N SER A 157 7.89 12.04 3.52
CA SER A 157 6.53 12.15 2.99
C SER A 157 6.50 12.95 1.69
N LEU A 158 5.42 12.77 0.92
CA LEU A 158 5.19 13.56 -0.30
C LEU A 158 5.14 15.07 0.02
N LYS A 159 4.47 15.45 1.11
CA LYS A 159 4.40 16.83 1.57
C LYS A 159 5.77 17.46 1.83
N GLN A 160 6.72 16.72 2.39
CA GLN A 160 8.09 17.22 2.60
C GLN A 160 8.85 17.45 1.28
N ILE A 161 8.42 16.85 0.19
CA ILE A 161 9.02 16.98 -1.16
C ILE A 161 8.36 18.13 -1.91
N ILE A 162 7.01 18.17 -1.94
CA ILE A 162 6.26 19.12 -2.78
C ILE A 162 5.81 20.39 -2.06
N ASP A 163 6.03 20.49 -0.73
CA ASP A 163 5.62 21.61 0.13
C ASP A 163 4.10 21.88 0.16
N ALA A 164 3.28 20.86 -0.12
CA ALA A 164 1.81 20.96 -0.17
C ALA A 164 1.13 19.71 0.34
N ASP A 165 -0.10 19.84 0.87
CA ASP A 165 -0.95 18.70 1.22
C ASP A 165 -1.50 18.03 -0.03
N SER A 166 -1.63 16.72 0.01
CA SER A 166 -2.22 15.90 -1.06
C SER A 166 -3.47 15.17 -0.56
N ASP A 167 -4.42 14.94 -1.47
CA ASP A 167 -5.65 14.17 -1.20
C ASP A 167 -5.33 12.67 -1.22
N CYS A 168 -5.28 12.06 -0.02
CA CYS A 168 -5.00 10.64 0.14
C CYS A 168 -6.02 9.76 -0.58
N ASP A 169 -7.32 10.10 -0.54
CA ASP A 169 -8.37 9.29 -1.16
C ASP A 169 -8.28 9.34 -2.70
N ALA A 170 -7.95 10.49 -3.26
CA ALA A 170 -7.70 10.62 -4.69
C ALA A 170 -6.49 9.78 -5.12
N MET A 171 -5.39 9.84 -4.37
CA MET A 171 -4.18 9.06 -4.65
C MET A 171 -4.40 7.55 -4.53
N ILE A 172 -5.20 7.07 -3.55
CA ILE A 172 -5.57 5.65 -3.46
C ILE A 172 -6.27 5.20 -4.74
N ARG A 173 -7.26 5.99 -5.23
CA ARG A 173 -7.96 5.68 -6.48
C ARG A 173 -7.01 5.62 -7.67
N GLU A 174 -6.09 6.59 -7.82
CA GLU A 174 -5.09 6.57 -8.89
C GLU A 174 -4.20 5.31 -8.83
N VAL A 175 -3.73 4.92 -7.64
CA VAL A 175 -2.91 3.70 -7.47
C VAL A 175 -3.69 2.45 -7.84
N VAL A 176 -4.94 2.34 -7.38
CA VAL A 176 -5.79 1.17 -7.64
C VAL A 176 -6.14 1.06 -9.13
N ASP A 177 -6.47 2.17 -9.78
CA ASP A 177 -6.78 2.21 -11.22
C ASP A 177 -5.58 1.78 -12.09
N LEU A 178 -4.35 2.07 -11.64
CA LEU A 178 -3.14 1.63 -12.34
C LEU A 178 -2.76 0.18 -12.03
N PHE A 179 -3.15 -0.34 -10.86
CA PHE A 179 -2.88 -1.72 -10.47
C PHE A 179 -3.83 -2.71 -11.19
N CYS A 180 -5.11 -2.36 -11.38
CA CYS A 180 -6.16 -3.17 -12.00
C CYS A 180 -6.13 -3.11 -13.52
#